data_3b8a7e27ee340bae27a1cf1d045e2033
#
_entry.id   3b8a7e27ee340bae27a1cf1d045e2033
#
_cell.length_a   1.000
_cell.length_b   1.000
_cell.length_c   1.000
_cell.angle_alpha   90.00
_cell.angle_beta   90.00
_cell.angle_gamma   90.00
#
_symmetry.space_group_name_H-M   'P 1'
#
loop_
_entity.id
_entity.type
_entity.pdbx_description
1 polymer ?
#
loop_
_entity_poly.entity_id
_entity_poly.type
_entity_poly.pdbx_seq_one_letter_code
_entity_poly.pdbx_strand_id
1 'polypeptide(L)'
;MIDVVEIQKILPHRFPFLLIDRVVELEPAKNIVAYKNVTIGEPIFQGHFPGHPIYPGVMIIEGMAQAGGVLAFKSMSDEHQAGIENKVQA
;
A
#
# COMPACT_ATOMS: atom_id res chain seq x y z
N MET A 1 -6.56 4.32 -10.67
CA MET A 1 -6.77 5.17 -9.81
C MET A 1 -5.71 5.80 -8.96
N ILE A 2 -4.92 5.08 -8.15
CA ILE A 2 -3.89 5.74 -7.36
C ILE A 2 -2.56 5.15 -7.77
N ASP A 3 -1.70 5.99 -8.32
CA ASP A 3 -0.39 5.52 -8.76
C ASP A 3 0.63 5.60 -7.62
N VAL A 4 1.85 5.13 -7.90
CA VAL A 4 2.86 5.03 -6.86
C VAL A 4 3.27 6.40 -6.32
N VAL A 5 3.15 7.43 -7.12
CA VAL A 5 3.50 8.77 -6.65
C VAL A 5 2.55 9.19 -5.54
N GLU A 6 1.27 8.95 -5.73
CA GLU A 6 0.30 9.31 -4.72
C GLU A 6 0.35 8.37 -3.52
N ILE A 7 0.62 7.10 -3.75
CA ILE A 7 0.77 6.15 -2.65
C ILE A 7 1.87 6.61 -1.70
N GLN A 8 2.96 7.13 -2.24
CA GLN A 8 4.06 7.58 -1.40
C GLN A 8 3.73 8.82 -0.59
N LYS A 9 2.70 9.53 -0.98
CA LYS A 9 2.24 10.66 -0.17
C LYS A 9 1.39 10.20 1.02
N ILE A 10 0.88 8.98 0.94
CA ILE A 10 0.02 8.42 1.97
C ILE A 10 0.81 7.53 2.93
N LEU A 11 1.65 6.68 2.38
CA LEU A 11 2.43 5.73 3.17
C LEU A 11 3.85 6.21 3.32
N PRO A 12 4.44 6.07 4.51
CA PRO A 12 5.86 6.46 4.72
C PRO A 12 6.84 5.42 4.19
N HIS A 13 6.36 4.25 3.86
CA HIS A 13 7.21 3.15 3.39
C HIS A 13 7.95 3.53 2.11
N ARG A 14 9.17 3.03 1.97
CA ARG A 14 9.98 3.25 0.78
C ARG A 14 10.69 1.96 0.43
N PHE A 15 11.36 1.94 -0.73
CA PHE A 15 12.12 0.79 -1.16
C PHE A 15 13.06 0.32 -0.03
N PRO A 16 13.13 -0.95 0.26
CA PRO A 16 12.48 -2.07 -0.43
C PRO A 16 11.18 -2.52 0.24
N PHE A 17 10.63 -1.71 1.13
CA PHE A 17 9.49 -2.13 1.95
C PHE A 17 8.17 -1.48 1.55
N LEU A 18 8.14 -0.76 0.46
CA LEU A 18 6.87 -0.29 -0.10
C LEU A 18 6.34 -1.41 -0.98
N LEU A 19 5.25 -2.03 -0.57
CA LEU A 19 4.80 -3.28 -1.14
C LEU A 19 3.51 -3.20 -1.93
N ILE A 20 3.11 -2.01 -2.35
CA ILE A 20 2.03 -1.87 -3.32
C ILE A 20 2.47 -0.91 -4.40
N ASP A 21 2.16 -1.26 -5.64
CA ASP A 21 2.60 -0.45 -6.78
C ASP A 21 1.49 0.41 -7.33
N ARG A 22 0.25 -0.03 -7.21
CA ARG A 22 -0.86 0.71 -7.74
C ARG A 22 -2.17 0.27 -7.10
N VAL A 23 -3.05 1.22 -6.87
CA VAL A 23 -4.41 0.93 -6.44
C VAL A 23 -5.29 1.03 -7.66
N VAL A 24 -5.99 -0.04 -7.98
CA VAL A 24 -6.85 -0.08 -9.16
C VAL A 24 -8.31 0.10 -8.85
N GLU A 25 -8.68 -0.08 -7.59
CA GLU A 25 -10.07 0.06 -7.18
C GLU A 25 -10.11 0.48 -5.72
N LEU A 26 -10.92 1.46 -5.41
CA LEU A 26 -11.05 1.89 -4.02
C LEU A 26 -12.44 2.47 -3.79
N GLU A 27 -13.09 1.93 -2.78
CA GLU A 27 -14.37 2.47 -2.33
C GLU A 27 -14.20 2.79 -0.84
N PRO A 28 -14.19 4.07 -0.48
CA PRO A 28 -13.92 4.46 0.90
C PRO A 28 -14.82 3.74 1.90
N ALA A 29 -14.21 3.32 2.99
CA ALA A 29 -14.86 2.60 4.07
C ALA A 29 -15.37 1.21 3.67
N LYS A 30 -15.05 0.75 2.48
CA LYS A 30 -15.54 -0.55 2.02
C LYS A 30 -14.43 -1.48 1.53
N ASN A 31 -13.75 -1.10 0.47
CA ASN A 31 -12.74 -2.02 -0.07
C ASN A 31 -11.67 -1.31 -0.85
N ILE A 32 -10.59 -2.03 -1.07
CA ILE A 32 -9.49 -1.57 -1.91
C ILE A 32 -8.93 -2.77 -2.65
N VAL A 33 -8.58 -2.57 -3.91
CA VAL A 33 -7.87 -3.56 -4.69
C VAL A 33 -6.59 -2.91 -5.20
N ALA A 34 -5.47 -3.50 -4.86
CA ALA A 34 -4.16 -3.01 -5.25
C ALA A 34 -3.32 -4.16 -5.72
N TYR A 35 -2.19 -3.86 -6.37
CA TYR A 35 -1.29 -4.92 -6.76
C TYR A 35 0.15 -4.53 -6.50
N LYS A 36 0.98 -5.55 -6.42
CA LYS A 36 2.42 -5.45 -6.32
C LYS A 36 3.05 -6.29 -7.41
N ASN A 37 3.90 -5.68 -8.20
CA ASN A 37 4.67 -6.43 -9.18
C ASN A 37 5.83 -7.11 -8.49
N VAL A 38 6.00 -8.40 -8.74
CA VAL A 38 7.05 -9.18 -8.11
C VAL A 38 8.01 -9.65 -9.19
N THR A 39 9.28 -9.30 -9.05
CA THR A 39 10.29 -9.71 -10.02
C THR A 39 11.47 -10.32 -9.32
N ILE A 40 12.27 -11.08 -10.08
CA ILE A 40 13.46 -11.71 -9.52
C ILE A 40 14.48 -10.69 -9.02
N GLY A 41 14.35 -9.44 -9.48
CA GLY A 41 15.26 -8.40 -9.03
C GLY A 41 15.04 -7.90 -7.62
N GLU A 42 14.05 -8.42 -6.92
CA GLU A 42 13.78 -7.95 -5.57
C GLU A 42 14.79 -8.49 -4.59
N PRO A 43 15.30 -7.62 -3.69
CA PRO A 43 16.36 -8.03 -2.75
C PRO A 43 15.99 -9.23 -1.89
N ILE A 44 14.71 -9.41 -1.58
CA ILE A 44 14.29 -10.49 -0.70
C ILE A 44 14.66 -11.85 -1.26
N PHE A 45 14.76 -11.97 -2.59
CA PHE A 45 15.05 -13.26 -3.19
C PHE A 45 16.50 -13.68 -3.06
N GLN A 46 17.37 -12.80 -2.57
CA GLN A 46 18.74 -13.19 -2.29
C GLN A 46 18.80 -14.18 -1.14
N GLY A 47 17.82 -14.14 -0.26
CA GLY A 47 17.80 -15.03 0.88
C GLY A 47 16.62 -15.99 0.94
N HIS A 48 15.60 -15.77 0.12
CA HIS A 48 14.37 -16.55 0.25
C HIS A 48 13.92 -17.05 -1.12
N PHE A 49 14.57 -18.01 -1.73
CA PHE A 49 15.78 -18.66 -1.29
C PHE A 49 16.81 -18.63 -2.41
N PRO A 50 18.09 -18.68 -2.12
CA PRO A 50 19.11 -18.60 -3.16
C PRO A 50 18.86 -19.65 -4.25
N GLY A 51 18.74 -19.18 -5.50
CA GLY A 51 18.50 -20.08 -6.62
C GLY A 51 17.09 -20.62 -6.71
N HIS A 52 16.22 -20.29 -5.78
CA HIS A 52 14.86 -20.80 -5.78
C HIS A 52 13.92 -19.72 -5.19
N PRO A 53 13.60 -18.68 -5.98
CA PRO A 53 12.86 -17.53 -5.46
C PRO A 53 11.42 -17.86 -5.13
N ILE A 54 11.04 -17.58 -3.90
CA ILE A 54 9.67 -17.73 -3.42
C ILE A 54 9.32 -16.43 -2.69
N TYR A 55 8.23 -15.80 -3.09
CA TYR A 55 7.85 -14.56 -2.42
C TYR A 55 7.35 -14.90 -1.01
N PRO A 56 7.94 -14.31 0.04
CA PRO A 56 7.56 -14.67 1.40
C PRO A 56 6.12 -14.34 1.72
N GLY A 57 5.43 -15.26 2.41
CA GLY A 57 4.05 -15.03 2.80
C GLY A 57 3.90 -13.81 3.69
N VAL A 58 4.88 -13.55 4.56
CA VAL A 58 4.80 -12.37 5.43
C VAL A 58 4.80 -11.07 4.64
N MET A 59 5.45 -11.06 3.47
CA MET A 59 5.45 -9.87 2.63
C MET A 59 4.08 -9.65 1.99
N ILE A 60 3.39 -10.74 1.67
CA ILE A 60 2.04 -10.62 1.14
C ILE A 60 1.13 -10.00 2.18
N ILE A 61 1.24 -10.46 3.42
CA ILE A 61 0.44 -9.93 4.51
C ILE A 61 0.75 -8.47 4.75
N GLU A 62 2.03 -8.12 4.71
CA GLU A 62 2.41 -6.72 4.89
C GLU A 62 1.87 -5.85 3.76
N GLY A 63 1.91 -6.34 2.52
CA GLY A 63 1.34 -5.61 1.40
C GLY A 63 -0.15 -5.36 1.58
N MET A 64 -0.86 -6.36 2.11
CA MET A 64 -2.28 -6.20 2.39
C MET A 64 -2.49 -5.15 3.47
N ALA A 65 -1.64 -5.12 4.48
CA ALA A 65 -1.73 -4.11 5.53
C ALA A 65 -1.49 -2.72 4.98
N GLN A 66 -0.54 -2.59 4.06
CA GLN A 66 -0.28 -1.30 3.44
C GLN A 66 -1.46 -0.84 2.60
N ALA A 67 -2.06 -1.75 1.85
CA ALA A 67 -3.26 -1.41 1.09
C ALA A 67 -4.38 -0.98 2.05
N GLY A 68 -4.51 -1.68 3.18
CA GLY A 68 -5.48 -1.29 4.19
C GLY A 68 -5.21 0.10 4.74
N GLY A 69 -3.94 0.47 4.86
CA GLY A 69 -3.56 1.81 5.30
C GLY A 69 -4.01 2.88 4.32
N VAL A 70 -3.88 2.61 3.03
CA VAL A 70 -4.36 3.54 2.01
C VAL A 70 -5.88 3.67 2.10
N LEU A 71 -6.56 2.54 2.25
CA LEU A 71 -8.01 2.57 2.37
C LEU A 71 -8.45 3.38 3.58
N ALA A 72 -7.79 3.18 4.72
CA ALA A 72 -8.13 3.92 5.93
C ALA A 72 -7.90 5.41 5.74
N PHE A 73 -6.78 5.78 5.14
CA PHE A 73 -6.46 7.18 4.93
C PHE A 73 -7.51 7.85 4.04
N LYS A 74 -7.86 7.21 2.93
CA LYS A 74 -8.83 7.76 2.00
C LYS A 74 -10.21 7.84 2.63
N SER A 75 -10.57 6.86 3.46
CA SER A 75 -11.86 6.87 4.12
C SER A 75 -11.96 8.01 5.11
N MET A 76 -10.90 8.27 5.85
CA MET A 76 -10.87 9.37 6.79
C MET A 76 -10.89 10.72 6.08
N SER A 77 -10.15 10.83 4.99
CA SER A 77 -10.12 12.06 4.22
C SER A 77 -11.51 12.45 3.75
N ASP A 78 -12.26 11.46 3.24
CA ASP A 78 -13.60 11.73 2.77
C ASP A 78 -14.50 12.22 3.87
N GLU A 79 -14.40 11.59 5.05
CA GLU A 79 -15.20 12.00 6.18
C GLU A 79 -14.86 13.41 6.62
N HIS A 80 -13.59 13.74 6.64
CA HIS A 80 -13.16 15.06 7.04
C HIS A 80 -13.64 16.11 6.08
N GLN A 81 -13.57 15.82 4.81
CA GLN A 81 -14.06 16.77 3.82
C GLN A 81 -15.56 17.00 3.97
N ALA A 82 -16.24 16.01 4.52
CA ALA A 82 -17.66 16.15 4.70
C ALA A 82 -18.02 17.08 5.84
N GLY A 83 -17.08 17.44 6.71
CA GLY A 83 -17.47 18.35 7.74
C GLY A 83 -16.50 18.68 8.84
N ILE A 84 -15.44 17.98 8.95
CA ILE A 84 -14.56 18.19 10.10
C ILE A 84 -13.10 18.33 9.75
N GLU A 85 -12.81 18.59 8.53
CA GLU A 85 -11.41 18.68 8.14
C GLU A 85 -10.67 19.76 8.89
N ASN A 86 -11.37 20.77 9.37
CA ASN A 86 -10.72 21.80 10.15
C ASN A 86 -10.03 21.28 11.37
N LYS A 87 -10.64 20.34 12.01
CA LYS A 87 -10.07 19.77 13.22
C LYS A 87 -8.80 19.02 12.93
N VAL A 88 -8.76 18.42 11.80
CA VAL A 88 -7.62 17.61 11.45
C VAL A 88 -6.43 18.45 11.13
N GLN A 89 -6.67 19.58 10.56
CA GLN A 89 -5.56 20.43 10.17
C GLN A 89 -4.90 21.12 11.32
N ALA A 90 -5.58 21.16 12.41
CA ALA A 90 -5.03 21.82 13.60
C ALA A 90 -3.82 21.08 14.15
#